data_5e16fc3d3e977e349c9e2b6c6b1b0e96
#
_entry.id   5e16fc3d3e977e349c9e2b6c6b1b0e96
#
_cell.length_a   1.000
_cell.length_b   1.000
_cell.length_c   1.000
_cell.angle_alpha   90.00
_cell.angle_beta   90.00
_cell.angle_gamma   90.00
#
_symmetry.space_group_name_H-M   'P 1'
#
loop_
_entity.id
_entity.type
_entity.pdbx_description
1 polymer ?
#
loop_
_entity_poly.entity_id
_entity_poly.type
_entity_poly.pdbx_seq_one_letter_code
_entity_poly.pdbx_strand_id
1 'polypeptide(L)'
;HTRCSRDWSSDVCSSDLAGSVMFLLGIGEILEEWTHKKSVDDLARTMSLNVGKVWLKQGEQDILVPVSDIQAGDQVVVHMGNVIPFDGTVADGEAMVNQASLTGESLPVRKVQGSSAYAGTVVEEGEVTITVKAVGGSSRFEKIVTMIEESEKLKSALEGKAEHLADKLVPYTLAGTALTYLLTRNITKALSILMVDFSCALKLAMPISVLSAIREAGVHNITVKGGKFLEAAAEADTIVFDKTGTLTKAKPTVVDVVSFNGEDPDELLRIAACMEEHFPHSMAKAVVNAAKKKKLDHEEMHSKVEYIVAHGISTTIEGKKAVIGSWHFVMEDEKCVIPKGMENRFEHLPLECSHLYLAIEGKLAAVICVEDPLREEAADAVRELKEAGITKVVMMTGDSERTAAAIAKRVGVDEYYCEVLPEDKASFVEKEKELGHKVIMIGDGINDSLALSSASVGIAISDGAAIAREIADVTISADNLHEIVTLKRLSTALMKRIHNNYRTIIGINGGLIALGVTGIIMPTTSALLHNMSTLTISLRSMR
;
A
#
# COMPACT_ATOMS: atom_id res chain seq x y z
N HIS A 1 44.43 -63.73 -20.57
CA HIS A 1 43.72 -63.44 -19.27
C HIS A 1 43.99 -62.03 -18.71
N THR A 2 44.34 -61.08 -19.54
CA THR A 2 44.58 -59.68 -19.02
C THR A 2 43.92 -58.59 -19.82
N ARG A 3 42.78 -58.87 -20.50
CA ARG A 3 42.05 -57.86 -21.26
C ARG A 3 40.64 -57.54 -20.73
N CYS A 4 40.13 -58.25 -19.71
CA CYS A 4 38.75 -58.08 -19.23
C CYS A 4 38.61 -57.19 -17.98
N SER A 5 39.72 -56.74 -17.37
CA SER A 5 39.64 -55.97 -16.11
C SER A 5 39.75 -54.43 -16.28
N ARG A 6 39.97 -53.95 -17.52
CA ARG A 6 40.07 -52.51 -17.76
C ARG A 6 38.74 -51.86 -18.16
N ASP A 7 37.81 -52.58 -18.75
CA ASP A 7 36.55 -52.03 -19.21
C ASP A 7 35.49 -51.96 -18.10
N TRP A 8 35.53 -52.91 -17.15
CA TRP A 8 34.57 -52.92 -16.03
C TRP A 8 34.78 -51.77 -15.03
N SER A 9 36.03 -51.37 -14.79
CA SER A 9 36.29 -50.25 -13.86
C SER A 9 35.95 -48.88 -14.44
N SER A 10 35.99 -48.72 -15.77
CA SER A 10 35.58 -47.46 -16.42
C SER A 10 34.07 -47.31 -16.50
N ASP A 11 33.35 -48.41 -16.73
CA ASP A 11 31.87 -48.36 -16.82
C ASP A 11 31.21 -48.22 -15.43
N VAL A 12 31.76 -48.89 -14.40
CA VAL A 12 31.31 -48.73 -13.01
C VAL A 12 31.61 -47.32 -12.51
N CYS A 13 32.78 -46.75 -12.78
CA CYS A 13 33.08 -45.36 -12.40
C CYS A 13 32.20 -44.33 -13.14
N SER A 14 31.82 -44.58 -14.39
CA SER A 14 30.94 -43.63 -15.13
C SER A 14 29.50 -43.71 -14.66
N SER A 15 28.99 -44.91 -14.34
CA SER A 15 27.65 -45.09 -13.78
C SER A 15 27.51 -44.51 -12.35
N ASP A 16 28.52 -44.69 -11.51
CA ASP A 16 28.57 -44.14 -10.15
C ASP A 16 28.67 -42.60 -10.18
N LEU A 17 29.45 -42.06 -11.12
CA LEU A 17 29.51 -40.60 -11.32
C LEU A 17 28.16 -40.05 -11.78
N ALA A 18 27.52 -40.67 -12.77
CA ALA A 18 26.21 -40.26 -13.26
C ALA A 18 25.12 -40.34 -12.16
N GLY A 19 25.12 -41.44 -11.39
CA GLY A 19 24.23 -41.61 -10.25
C GLY A 19 24.45 -40.58 -9.16
N SER A 20 25.69 -40.28 -8.82
CA SER A 20 26.03 -39.25 -7.83
C SER A 20 25.62 -37.85 -8.27
N VAL A 21 25.77 -37.54 -9.55
CA VAL A 21 25.38 -36.27 -10.15
C VAL A 21 23.85 -36.12 -10.13
N MET A 22 23.11 -37.14 -10.60
CA MET A 22 21.65 -37.14 -10.58
C MET A 22 21.09 -37.01 -9.15
N PHE A 23 21.72 -37.67 -8.18
CA PHE A 23 21.35 -37.56 -6.77
C PHE A 23 21.58 -36.15 -6.22
N LEU A 24 22.72 -35.51 -6.53
CA LEU A 24 23.01 -34.14 -6.09
C LEU A 24 22.11 -33.11 -6.75
N LEU A 25 21.75 -33.28 -8.02
CA LEU A 25 20.79 -32.43 -8.72
C LEU A 25 19.39 -32.59 -8.10
N GLY A 26 18.95 -33.81 -7.82
CA GLY A 26 17.68 -34.08 -7.16
C GLY A 26 17.60 -33.49 -5.73
N ILE A 27 18.68 -33.52 -4.97
CA ILE A 27 18.77 -32.82 -3.69
C ILE A 27 18.63 -31.29 -3.90
N GLY A 28 19.29 -30.74 -4.93
CA GLY A 28 19.16 -29.32 -5.27
C GLY A 28 17.72 -28.91 -5.53
N GLU A 29 17.00 -29.68 -6.33
CA GLU A 29 15.61 -29.48 -6.67
C GLU A 29 14.67 -29.55 -5.43
N ILE A 30 14.86 -30.55 -4.57
CA ILE A 30 14.12 -30.68 -3.31
C ILE A 30 14.38 -29.48 -2.37
N LEU A 31 15.63 -29.03 -2.26
CA LEU A 31 15.99 -27.88 -1.45
C LEU A 31 15.37 -26.58 -2.00
N GLU A 32 15.31 -26.45 -3.31
CA GLU A 32 14.66 -25.34 -4.00
C GLU A 32 13.17 -25.29 -3.64
N GLU A 33 12.44 -26.39 -3.82
CA GLU A 33 11.02 -26.48 -3.51
C GLU A 33 10.74 -26.23 -2.01
N TRP A 34 11.55 -26.80 -1.13
CA TRP A 34 11.44 -26.59 0.31
C TRP A 34 11.65 -25.12 0.71
N THR A 35 12.67 -24.47 0.13
CA THR A 35 13.02 -23.08 0.43
C THR A 35 11.91 -22.13 -0.03
N HIS A 36 11.35 -22.37 -1.23
CA HIS A 36 10.22 -21.61 -1.76
C HIS A 36 8.98 -21.75 -0.88
N LYS A 37 8.55 -22.98 -0.58
CA LYS A 37 7.41 -23.26 0.29
C LYS A 37 7.56 -22.62 1.67
N LYS A 38 8.74 -22.69 2.26
CA LYS A 38 9.01 -22.08 3.56
C LYS A 38 8.92 -20.56 3.51
N SER A 39 9.40 -19.93 2.46
CA SER A 39 9.32 -18.47 2.29
C SER A 39 7.87 -17.99 2.19
N VAL A 40 7.03 -18.69 1.42
CA VAL A 40 5.60 -18.38 1.28
C VAL A 40 4.85 -18.59 2.61
N ASP A 41 5.14 -19.71 3.31
CA ASP A 41 4.50 -20.02 4.59
C ASP A 41 4.89 -19.01 5.69
N ASP A 42 6.16 -18.62 5.77
CA ASP A 42 6.64 -17.59 6.69
C ASP A 42 6.04 -16.21 6.39
N LEU A 43 5.87 -15.85 5.11
CA LEU A 43 5.20 -14.62 4.68
C LEU A 43 3.73 -14.62 5.10
N ALA A 44 3.01 -15.70 4.78
CA ALA A 44 1.60 -15.83 5.12
C ALA A 44 1.36 -15.77 6.63
N ARG A 45 2.21 -16.42 7.44
CA ARG A 45 2.14 -16.37 8.92
C ARG A 45 2.42 -14.98 9.47
N THR A 46 3.36 -14.23 8.89
CA THR A 46 3.70 -12.88 9.35
C THR A 46 2.58 -11.88 9.06
N MET A 47 1.88 -12.05 7.93
CA MET A 47 0.80 -11.17 7.50
C MET A 47 -0.57 -11.57 8.07
N SER A 48 -0.77 -12.82 8.54
CA SER A 48 -2.03 -13.25 9.14
C SER A 48 -2.14 -12.76 10.59
N LEU A 49 -3.28 -12.17 10.95
CA LEU A 49 -3.65 -12.00 12.36
C LEU A 49 -3.88 -13.39 12.96
N ASN A 50 -3.14 -13.73 14.00
CA ASN A 50 -3.07 -15.06 14.59
C ASN A 50 -4.33 -15.37 15.43
N VAL A 51 -5.46 -15.61 14.79
CA VAL A 51 -6.64 -16.18 15.47
C VAL A 51 -6.52 -17.70 15.36
N GLY A 52 -5.77 -18.32 16.26
CA GLY A 52 -5.58 -19.77 16.24
C GLY A 52 -6.75 -20.57 16.81
N LYS A 53 -7.56 -19.95 17.69
CA LYS A 53 -8.69 -20.57 18.38
C LYS A 53 -9.86 -19.61 18.51
N VAL A 54 -11.07 -20.14 18.52
CA VAL A 54 -12.34 -19.39 18.64
C VAL A 54 -13.28 -20.07 19.62
N TRP A 55 -14.19 -19.30 20.21
CA TRP A 55 -15.21 -19.83 21.10
C TRP A 55 -16.41 -20.28 20.30
N LEU A 56 -16.61 -21.61 20.22
CA LEU A 56 -17.79 -22.25 19.60
C LEU A 56 -18.90 -22.39 20.64
N LYS A 57 -20.09 -21.89 20.34
CA LYS A 57 -21.27 -22.03 21.19
C LYS A 57 -21.91 -23.40 20.98
N GLN A 58 -21.86 -24.26 22.01
CA GLN A 58 -22.56 -25.53 22.03
C GLN A 58 -23.60 -25.54 23.14
N GLY A 59 -24.86 -25.24 22.80
CA GLY A 59 -25.93 -25.08 23.78
C GLY A 59 -25.70 -23.90 24.72
N GLU A 60 -25.56 -24.16 26.03
CA GLU A 60 -25.26 -23.12 27.04
C GLU A 60 -23.76 -22.96 27.37
N GLN A 61 -22.89 -23.69 26.71
CA GLN A 61 -21.45 -23.65 26.98
C GLN A 61 -20.66 -23.18 25.77
N ASP A 62 -19.65 -22.35 26.03
CA ASP A 62 -18.69 -21.89 25.04
C ASP A 62 -17.42 -22.74 25.13
N ILE A 63 -17.04 -23.38 24.02
CA ILE A 63 -15.88 -24.27 23.95
C ILE A 63 -14.83 -23.67 23.05
N LEU A 64 -13.59 -23.56 23.52
CA LEU A 64 -12.48 -23.05 22.76
C LEU A 64 -11.95 -24.12 21.79
N VAL A 65 -12.19 -23.92 20.48
CA VAL A 65 -11.80 -24.85 19.41
C VAL A 65 -10.83 -24.20 18.43
N PRO A 66 -10.01 -24.97 17.70
CA PRO A 66 -9.24 -24.45 16.58
C PRO A 66 -10.14 -23.84 15.51
N VAL A 67 -9.69 -22.77 14.87
CA VAL A 67 -10.42 -22.11 13.76
C VAL A 67 -10.70 -23.08 12.61
N SER A 68 -9.81 -24.06 12.38
CA SER A 68 -9.95 -25.11 11.36
C SER A 68 -11.17 -26.01 11.52
N ASP A 69 -11.71 -26.11 12.74
CA ASP A 69 -12.76 -27.06 13.07
C ASP A 69 -14.18 -26.48 12.94
N ILE A 70 -14.25 -25.16 12.63
CA ILE A 70 -15.49 -24.41 12.44
C ILE A 70 -16.11 -24.69 11.07
N GLN A 71 -17.43 -24.84 11.02
CA GLN A 71 -18.21 -25.03 9.79
C GLN A 71 -19.22 -23.90 9.57
N ALA A 72 -19.67 -23.76 8.31
CA ALA A 72 -20.73 -22.81 8.00
C ALA A 72 -22.01 -23.20 8.74
N GLY A 73 -22.64 -22.25 9.43
CA GLY A 73 -23.79 -22.44 10.30
C GLY A 73 -23.43 -22.51 11.78
N ASP A 74 -22.16 -22.72 12.15
CA ASP A 74 -21.71 -22.69 13.53
C ASP A 74 -21.86 -21.29 14.15
N GLN A 75 -22.07 -21.28 15.48
CA GLN A 75 -22.15 -20.04 16.24
C GLN A 75 -20.86 -19.81 17.02
N VAL A 76 -20.18 -18.69 16.71
CA VAL A 76 -18.92 -18.31 17.33
C VAL A 76 -19.13 -17.08 18.21
N VAL A 77 -18.69 -17.14 19.46
CA VAL A 77 -18.74 -16.03 20.42
C VAL A 77 -17.46 -15.22 20.30
N VAL A 78 -17.61 -13.90 20.16
CA VAL A 78 -16.51 -12.96 20.07
C VAL A 78 -16.61 -11.95 21.20
N HIS A 79 -15.68 -12.02 22.13
CA HIS A 79 -15.58 -11.13 23.28
C HIS A 79 -14.89 -9.81 22.95
N MET A 80 -15.09 -8.82 23.80
CA MET A 80 -14.39 -7.52 23.73
C MET A 80 -12.87 -7.69 23.58
N GLY A 81 -12.26 -6.89 22.70
CA GLY A 81 -10.84 -6.94 22.38
C GLY A 81 -10.43 -7.98 21.36
N ASN A 82 -11.34 -8.88 20.95
CA ASN A 82 -11.03 -9.93 19.97
C ASN A 82 -11.43 -9.54 18.55
N VAL A 83 -10.70 -10.13 17.61
CA VAL A 83 -10.98 -10.01 16.17
C VAL A 83 -12.08 -10.99 15.78
N ILE A 84 -13.05 -10.53 14.99
CA ILE A 84 -14.07 -11.38 14.37
C ILE A 84 -13.38 -12.30 13.35
N PRO A 85 -13.44 -13.63 13.52
CA PRO A 85 -12.66 -14.56 12.71
C PRO A 85 -13.28 -14.92 11.36
N PHE A 86 -14.62 -14.79 11.24
CA PHE A 86 -15.38 -15.21 10.05
C PHE A 86 -16.43 -14.19 9.66
N ASP A 87 -16.76 -14.14 8.37
CA ASP A 87 -17.94 -13.41 7.91
C ASP A 87 -19.22 -14.13 8.34
N GLY A 88 -20.16 -13.38 8.89
CA GLY A 88 -21.39 -13.96 9.41
C GLY A 88 -22.49 -12.95 9.70
N THR A 89 -23.50 -13.40 10.42
CA THR A 89 -24.60 -12.58 10.91
C THR A 89 -24.65 -12.69 12.43
N VAL A 90 -24.82 -11.57 13.12
CA VAL A 90 -24.98 -11.55 14.57
C VAL A 90 -26.26 -12.31 14.94
N ALA A 91 -26.12 -13.42 15.65
CA ALA A 91 -27.21 -14.26 16.13
C ALA A 91 -27.74 -13.77 17.47
N ASP A 92 -26.85 -13.29 18.35
CA ASP A 92 -27.18 -12.83 19.69
C ASP A 92 -26.14 -11.84 20.21
N GLY A 93 -26.51 -11.03 21.19
CA GLY A 93 -25.62 -10.02 21.78
C GLY A 93 -25.61 -8.67 21.06
N GLU A 94 -24.85 -7.76 21.64
CA GLU A 94 -24.65 -6.40 21.13
C GLU A 94 -23.21 -5.98 21.36
N ALA A 95 -22.57 -5.38 20.33
CA ALA A 95 -21.21 -4.87 20.42
C ALA A 95 -20.98 -3.62 19.57
N MET A 96 -20.01 -2.82 20.01
CA MET A 96 -19.39 -1.80 19.18
C MET A 96 -18.19 -2.44 18.46
N VAL A 97 -18.25 -2.45 17.15
CA VAL A 97 -17.26 -3.13 16.30
C VAL A 97 -16.51 -2.10 15.46
N ASN A 98 -15.21 -2.05 15.64
CA ASN A 98 -14.32 -1.24 14.81
C ASN A 98 -14.15 -1.93 13.45
N GLN A 99 -14.61 -1.26 12.41
CA GLN A 99 -14.54 -1.71 11.03
C GLN A 99 -13.51 -0.93 10.21
N ALA A 100 -12.66 -0.12 10.85
CA ALA A 100 -11.67 0.71 10.18
C ALA A 100 -10.78 -0.09 9.21
N SER A 101 -10.49 -1.34 9.55
CA SER A 101 -9.74 -2.27 8.68
C SER A 101 -10.45 -2.63 7.37
N LEU A 102 -11.76 -2.43 7.28
CA LEU A 102 -12.59 -2.77 6.12
C LEU A 102 -13.16 -1.55 5.42
N THR A 103 -13.68 -0.58 6.21
CA THR A 103 -14.42 0.57 5.68
C THR A 103 -13.60 1.85 5.69
N GLY A 104 -12.47 1.89 6.42
CA GLY A 104 -11.69 3.10 6.65
C GLY A 104 -12.33 4.06 7.67
N GLU A 105 -13.53 3.77 8.19
CA GLU A 105 -14.19 4.61 9.19
C GLU A 105 -13.69 4.29 10.59
N SER A 106 -13.10 5.27 11.27
CA SER A 106 -12.54 5.12 12.62
C SER A 106 -13.59 5.01 13.73
N LEU A 107 -14.88 5.28 13.44
CA LEU A 107 -15.94 5.21 14.43
C LEU A 107 -16.46 3.77 14.53
N PRO A 108 -16.50 3.17 15.72
CA PRO A 108 -17.07 1.86 15.92
C PRO A 108 -18.55 1.83 15.54
N VAL A 109 -18.95 0.79 14.83
CA VAL A 109 -20.33 0.58 14.39
C VAL A 109 -21.04 -0.34 15.35
N ARG A 110 -22.22 0.08 15.83
CA ARG A 110 -23.06 -0.76 16.67
C ARG A 110 -23.60 -1.94 15.89
N LYS A 111 -23.34 -3.14 16.35
CA LYS A 111 -23.85 -4.40 15.81
C LYS A 111 -24.85 -5.02 16.79
N VAL A 112 -26.02 -5.32 16.28
CA VAL A 112 -27.13 -5.95 17.01
C VAL A 112 -27.56 -7.20 16.27
N GLN A 113 -28.43 -8.00 16.87
CA GLN A 113 -28.98 -9.21 16.25
C GLN A 113 -29.48 -8.93 14.81
N GLY A 114 -29.06 -9.77 13.87
CA GLY A 114 -29.37 -9.63 12.44
C GLY A 114 -28.38 -8.76 11.65
N SER A 115 -27.47 -8.03 12.31
CA SER A 115 -26.41 -7.25 11.64
C SER A 115 -25.38 -8.15 10.99
N SER A 116 -24.81 -7.72 9.85
CA SER A 116 -23.67 -8.41 9.25
C SER A 116 -22.39 -8.13 10.05
N ALA A 117 -21.64 -9.17 10.33
CA ALA A 117 -20.33 -9.15 10.94
C ALA A 117 -19.27 -9.58 9.92
N TYR A 118 -18.14 -8.87 9.87
CA TYR A 118 -17.09 -9.08 8.88
C TYR A 118 -15.80 -9.56 9.53
N ALA A 119 -15.18 -10.56 8.93
CA ALA A 119 -13.89 -11.08 9.38
C ALA A 119 -12.79 -9.97 9.35
N GLY A 120 -11.93 -9.95 10.39
CA GLY A 120 -10.85 -8.98 10.50
C GLY A 120 -11.25 -7.66 11.18
N THR A 121 -12.50 -7.50 11.60
CA THR A 121 -12.96 -6.37 12.43
C THR A 121 -12.80 -6.68 13.92
N VAL A 122 -12.68 -5.67 14.77
CA VAL A 122 -12.39 -5.82 16.21
C VAL A 122 -13.60 -5.40 17.03
N VAL A 123 -13.99 -6.23 18.00
CA VAL A 123 -15.01 -5.89 19.01
C VAL A 123 -14.36 -4.95 20.03
N GLU A 124 -14.74 -3.68 20.06
CA GLU A 124 -14.21 -2.69 21.02
C GLU A 124 -14.95 -2.72 22.35
N GLU A 125 -16.30 -2.88 22.31
CA GLU A 125 -17.13 -2.95 23.49
C GLU A 125 -18.23 -4.00 23.30
N GLY A 126 -18.61 -4.69 24.37
CA GLY A 126 -19.67 -5.71 24.36
C GLY A 126 -19.20 -7.09 23.90
N GLU A 127 -20.16 -7.93 23.53
CA GLU A 127 -19.94 -9.31 23.10
C GLU A 127 -21.00 -9.68 22.07
N VAL A 128 -20.60 -10.44 21.04
CA VAL A 128 -21.52 -10.91 20.01
C VAL A 128 -21.32 -12.38 19.70
N THR A 129 -22.43 -13.08 19.51
CA THR A 129 -22.45 -14.41 18.93
C THR A 129 -22.74 -14.30 17.43
N ILE A 130 -21.88 -14.84 16.60
CA ILE A 130 -21.95 -14.72 15.14
C ILE A 130 -22.24 -16.09 14.55
N THR A 131 -23.28 -16.21 13.73
CA THR A 131 -23.49 -17.38 12.88
C THR A 131 -22.61 -17.27 11.64
N VAL A 132 -21.70 -18.21 11.47
CA VAL A 132 -20.73 -18.26 10.38
C VAL A 132 -21.44 -18.52 9.05
N LYS A 133 -21.24 -17.65 8.05
CA LYS A 133 -21.85 -17.81 6.71
C LYS A 133 -21.01 -18.67 5.77
N ALA A 134 -19.70 -18.52 5.83
CA ALA A 134 -18.79 -19.27 4.98
C ALA A 134 -17.50 -19.58 5.73
N VAL A 135 -17.04 -20.81 5.61
CA VAL A 135 -15.74 -21.28 6.07
C VAL A 135 -14.97 -21.67 4.82
N GLY A 136 -13.89 -20.96 4.51
CA GLY A 136 -13.12 -21.18 3.30
C GLY A 136 -13.35 -20.11 2.22
N GLY A 137 -12.26 -19.63 1.61
CA GLY A 137 -12.28 -18.61 0.55
C GLY A 137 -12.34 -17.17 1.01
N SER A 138 -12.59 -16.90 2.28
CA SER A 138 -12.68 -15.54 2.83
C SER A 138 -11.81 -15.31 4.06
N SER A 139 -11.01 -16.30 4.49
CA SER A 139 -10.07 -16.04 5.58
C SER A 139 -9.00 -15.04 5.11
N ARG A 140 -8.61 -14.14 5.99
CA ARG A 140 -7.53 -13.18 5.68
C ARG A 140 -6.25 -13.91 5.25
N PHE A 141 -6.04 -15.12 5.76
CA PHE A 141 -4.95 -16.00 5.36
C PHE A 141 -5.05 -16.44 3.88
N GLU A 142 -6.23 -16.91 3.43
CA GLU A 142 -6.42 -17.32 2.03
C GLU A 142 -6.33 -16.13 1.07
N LYS A 143 -6.86 -14.96 1.45
CA LYS A 143 -6.66 -13.72 0.68
C LYS A 143 -5.19 -13.34 0.57
N ILE A 144 -4.42 -13.52 1.65
CA ILE A 144 -2.96 -13.29 1.65
C ILE A 144 -2.25 -14.30 0.75
N VAL A 145 -2.60 -15.60 0.83
CA VAL A 145 -2.05 -16.63 -0.05
C VAL A 145 -2.39 -16.33 -1.51
N THR A 146 -3.64 -16.01 -1.80
CA THR A 146 -4.07 -15.60 -3.15
C THR A 146 -3.32 -14.35 -3.62
N MET A 147 -3.14 -13.35 -2.76
CA MET A 147 -2.37 -12.15 -3.07
C MET A 147 -0.88 -12.47 -3.34
N ILE A 148 -0.30 -13.42 -2.61
CA ILE A 148 1.08 -13.89 -2.86
C ILE A 148 1.15 -14.60 -4.23
N GLU A 149 0.21 -15.49 -4.52
CA GLU A 149 0.13 -16.19 -5.81
C GLU A 149 -0.11 -15.22 -6.99
N GLU A 150 -0.93 -14.20 -6.79
CA GLU A 150 -1.14 -13.13 -7.77
C GLU A 150 0.09 -12.23 -7.89
N SER A 151 0.78 -11.95 -6.78
CA SER A 151 2.06 -11.22 -6.77
C SER A 151 3.14 -11.94 -7.56
N GLU A 152 3.18 -13.26 -7.52
CA GLU A 152 4.08 -14.06 -8.37
C GLU A 152 3.78 -13.88 -9.87
N LYS A 153 2.53 -13.66 -10.25
CA LYS A 153 2.16 -13.33 -11.64
C LYS A 153 2.60 -11.92 -12.05
N LEU A 154 2.75 -11.00 -11.10
CA LEU A 154 3.23 -9.63 -11.29
C LEU A 154 4.75 -9.54 -11.09
N LYS A 155 5.50 -10.43 -11.76
CA LYS A 155 6.95 -10.49 -11.69
C LYS A 155 7.60 -9.16 -12.04
N SER A 156 8.70 -8.84 -11.37
CA SER A 156 9.51 -7.68 -11.71
C SER A 156 10.16 -7.85 -13.10
N ALA A 157 10.45 -6.73 -13.77
CA ALA A 157 11.16 -6.78 -15.05
C ALA A 157 12.57 -7.40 -14.92
N LEU A 158 13.21 -7.21 -13.77
CA LEU A 158 14.51 -7.84 -13.47
C LEU A 158 14.38 -9.35 -13.26
N GLU A 159 13.32 -9.83 -12.61
CA GLU A 159 13.02 -11.25 -12.49
C GLU A 159 12.84 -11.89 -13.87
N GLY A 160 12.00 -11.30 -14.72
CA GLY A 160 11.81 -11.74 -16.09
C GLY A 160 13.09 -11.70 -16.93
N LYS A 161 13.92 -10.67 -16.78
CA LYS A 161 15.23 -10.58 -17.45
C LYS A 161 16.19 -11.65 -16.98
N ALA A 162 16.20 -11.97 -15.68
CA ALA A 162 17.07 -13.01 -15.11
C ALA A 162 16.66 -14.41 -15.57
N GLU A 163 15.35 -14.71 -15.59
CA GLU A 163 14.83 -15.97 -16.15
C GLU A 163 15.21 -16.10 -17.63
N HIS A 164 14.97 -15.06 -18.41
CA HIS A 164 15.29 -15.06 -19.84
C HIS A 164 16.78 -15.16 -20.12
N LEU A 165 17.63 -14.56 -19.28
CA LEU A 165 19.08 -14.70 -19.37
C LEU A 165 19.52 -16.12 -19.01
N ALA A 166 18.95 -16.71 -17.95
CA ALA A 166 19.22 -18.09 -17.56
C ALA A 166 18.92 -19.06 -18.73
N ASP A 167 17.75 -18.91 -19.37
CA ASP A 167 17.36 -19.74 -20.50
C ASP A 167 18.25 -19.51 -21.73
N LYS A 168 18.69 -18.28 -21.98
CA LYS A 168 19.66 -17.97 -23.05
C LYS A 168 21.05 -18.55 -22.81
N LEU A 169 21.45 -18.79 -21.58
CA LEU A 169 22.74 -19.38 -21.25
C LEU A 169 22.80 -20.89 -21.56
N VAL A 170 21.67 -21.60 -21.56
CA VAL A 170 21.61 -23.05 -21.82
C VAL A 170 22.29 -23.46 -23.13
N PRO A 171 22.02 -22.88 -24.28
CA PRO A 171 22.72 -23.25 -25.52
C PRO A 171 24.23 -22.97 -25.48
N TYR A 172 24.67 -21.93 -24.76
CA TYR A 172 26.10 -21.63 -24.58
C TYR A 172 26.79 -22.63 -23.67
N THR A 173 26.13 -23.10 -22.60
CA THR A 173 26.68 -24.18 -21.75
C THR A 173 26.80 -25.50 -22.50
N LEU A 174 25.82 -25.84 -23.33
CA LEU A 174 25.87 -27.03 -24.19
C LEU A 174 26.98 -26.92 -25.23
N ALA A 175 27.10 -25.78 -25.92
CA ALA A 175 28.16 -25.52 -26.89
C ALA A 175 29.54 -25.55 -26.24
N GLY A 176 29.69 -24.93 -25.04
CA GLY A 176 30.91 -24.94 -24.25
C GLY A 176 31.32 -26.35 -23.82
N THR A 177 30.33 -27.17 -23.42
CA THR A 177 30.56 -28.59 -23.09
C THR A 177 31.08 -29.37 -24.29
N ALA A 178 30.43 -29.24 -25.46
CA ALA A 178 30.85 -29.89 -26.70
C ALA A 178 32.26 -29.45 -27.13
N LEU A 179 32.53 -28.13 -27.08
CA LEU A 179 33.84 -27.58 -27.42
C LEU A 179 34.92 -28.09 -26.48
N THR A 180 34.67 -28.11 -25.17
CA THR A 180 35.63 -28.63 -24.16
C THR A 180 35.92 -30.10 -24.40
N TYR A 181 34.92 -30.91 -24.75
CA TYR A 181 35.12 -32.29 -25.11
C TYR A 181 35.97 -32.45 -26.37
N LEU A 182 35.69 -31.68 -27.42
CA LEU A 182 36.47 -31.72 -28.66
C LEU A 182 37.93 -31.35 -28.47
N LEU A 183 38.20 -30.33 -27.64
CA LEU A 183 39.55 -29.84 -27.37
C LEU A 183 40.33 -30.75 -26.40
N THR A 184 39.70 -31.23 -25.35
CA THR A 184 40.41 -31.98 -24.28
C THR A 184 40.32 -33.49 -24.42
N ARG A 185 39.33 -33.98 -25.22
CA ARG A 185 38.98 -35.42 -25.33
C ARG A 185 38.72 -36.06 -23.96
N ASN A 186 38.33 -35.26 -22.98
CA ASN A 186 38.08 -35.70 -21.62
C ASN A 186 36.63 -35.39 -21.21
N ILE A 187 35.84 -36.44 -21.05
CA ILE A 187 34.42 -36.36 -20.69
C ILE A 187 34.23 -35.70 -19.33
N THR A 188 35.09 -35.98 -18.34
CA THR A 188 34.98 -35.40 -16.98
C THR A 188 35.12 -33.89 -17.00
N LYS A 189 36.05 -33.34 -17.80
CA LYS A 189 36.22 -31.88 -17.96
C LYS A 189 35.05 -31.26 -18.68
N ALA A 190 34.46 -31.91 -19.67
CA ALA A 190 33.28 -31.44 -20.37
C ALA A 190 32.07 -31.44 -19.46
N LEU A 191 31.83 -32.49 -18.69
CA LEU A 191 30.75 -32.59 -17.73
C LEU A 191 30.82 -31.53 -16.63
N SER A 192 32.00 -31.03 -16.28
CA SER A 192 32.14 -29.97 -15.27
C SER A 192 31.43 -28.68 -15.66
N ILE A 193 31.20 -28.39 -16.95
CA ILE A 193 30.42 -27.23 -17.40
C ILE A 193 28.93 -27.47 -17.19
N LEU A 194 28.43 -28.69 -17.49
CA LEU A 194 27.03 -29.06 -17.28
C LEU A 194 26.61 -29.11 -15.80
N MET A 195 27.58 -29.35 -14.89
CA MET A 195 27.32 -29.46 -13.46
C MET A 195 27.03 -28.11 -12.80
N VAL A 196 27.28 -27.01 -13.49
CA VAL A 196 27.09 -25.67 -12.97
C VAL A 196 25.95 -24.99 -13.75
N ASP A 197 24.76 -25.04 -13.18
CA ASP A 197 23.59 -24.41 -13.77
C ASP A 197 23.38 -22.98 -13.20
N PHE A 198 23.36 -21.99 -14.10
CA PHE A 198 23.05 -20.62 -13.73
C PHE A 198 21.55 -20.43 -13.45
N SER A 199 20.70 -21.28 -14.04
CA SER A 199 19.24 -21.16 -14.01
C SER A 199 18.71 -21.36 -12.59
N CYS A 200 19.09 -22.43 -11.91
CA CYS A 200 18.61 -22.79 -10.57
C CYS A 200 18.83 -21.64 -9.56
N ALA A 201 20.06 -21.12 -9.47
CA ALA A 201 20.40 -20.09 -8.51
C ALA A 201 19.66 -18.76 -8.78
N LEU A 202 19.49 -18.38 -10.05
CA LEU A 202 18.81 -17.15 -10.45
C LEU A 202 17.29 -17.25 -10.23
N LYS A 203 16.69 -18.35 -10.67
CA LYS A 203 15.24 -18.59 -10.56
C LYS A 203 14.77 -18.69 -9.11
N LEU A 204 15.63 -19.11 -8.19
CA LEU A 204 15.31 -19.24 -6.78
C LEU A 204 15.60 -17.99 -5.96
N ALA A 205 16.80 -17.41 -6.08
CA ALA A 205 17.24 -16.32 -5.20
C ALA A 205 16.46 -15.01 -5.39
N MET A 206 15.96 -14.75 -6.62
CA MET A 206 15.24 -13.50 -6.90
C MET A 206 13.82 -13.47 -6.33
N PRO A 207 12.93 -14.44 -6.60
CA PRO A 207 11.61 -14.47 -5.97
C PRO A 207 11.69 -14.46 -4.45
N ILE A 208 12.62 -15.21 -3.86
CA ILE A 208 12.82 -15.20 -2.40
C ILE A 208 13.21 -13.82 -1.88
N SER A 209 14.06 -13.08 -2.59
CA SER A 209 14.42 -11.71 -2.20
C SER A 209 13.22 -10.78 -2.24
N VAL A 210 12.37 -10.90 -3.28
CA VAL A 210 11.14 -10.11 -3.44
C VAL A 210 10.14 -10.45 -2.34
N LEU A 211 9.87 -11.74 -2.10
CA LEU A 211 8.96 -12.18 -1.03
C LEU A 211 9.45 -11.72 0.35
N SER A 212 10.77 -11.77 0.59
CA SER A 212 11.36 -11.24 1.83
C SER A 212 11.12 -9.74 1.99
N ALA A 213 11.25 -8.96 0.90
CA ALA A 213 10.99 -7.52 0.93
C ALA A 213 9.51 -7.19 1.13
N ILE A 214 8.59 -7.95 0.51
CA ILE A 214 7.15 -7.81 0.73
C ILE A 214 6.81 -8.12 2.20
N ARG A 215 7.42 -9.16 2.79
CA ARG A 215 7.25 -9.46 4.22
C ARG A 215 7.75 -8.34 5.12
N GLU A 216 8.92 -7.78 4.82
CA GLU A 216 9.50 -6.67 5.59
C GLU A 216 8.63 -5.42 5.46
N ALA A 217 8.11 -5.12 4.27
CA ALA A 217 7.12 -4.07 4.06
C ALA A 217 5.86 -4.27 4.93
N GLY A 218 5.37 -5.52 5.04
CA GLY A 218 4.23 -5.87 5.88
C GLY A 218 4.45 -5.59 7.37
N VAL A 219 5.68 -5.73 7.88
CA VAL A 219 6.02 -5.36 9.28
C VAL A 219 5.82 -3.85 9.52
N HIS A 220 6.01 -3.04 8.49
CA HIS A 220 5.78 -1.59 8.50
C HIS A 220 4.37 -1.19 8.08
N ASN A 221 3.40 -2.11 8.09
CA ASN A 221 2.03 -1.88 7.63
C ASN A 221 1.93 -1.41 6.16
N ILE A 222 2.90 -1.79 5.34
CA ILE A 222 2.92 -1.52 3.90
C ILE A 222 2.55 -2.80 3.17
N THR A 223 1.43 -2.80 2.46
CA THR A 223 0.98 -3.92 1.62
C THR A 223 1.34 -3.64 0.18
N VAL A 224 2.12 -4.52 -0.45
CA VAL A 224 2.58 -4.39 -1.84
C VAL A 224 1.98 -5.52 -2.67
N LYS A 225 1.32 -5.20 -3.79
CA LYS A 225 0.64 -6.17 -4.65
C LYS A 225 1.57 -6.99 -5.57
N GLY A 226 2.86 -6.65 -5.64
CA GLY A 226 3.80 -7.43 -6.44
C GLY A 226 5.19 -6.84 -6.55
N GLY A 227 6.16 -7.69 -6.89
CA GLY A 227 7.58 -7.32 -6.99
C GLY A 227 7.88 -6.20 -7.99
N LYS A 228 7.10 -6.11 -9.09
CA LYS A 228 7.24 -5.03 -10.08
C LYS A 228 7.05 -3.64 -9.50
N PHE A 229 6.22 -3.51 -8.45
CA PHE A 229 5.96 -2.23 -7.80
C PHE A 229 7.09 -1.82 -6.87
N LEU A 230 7.77 -2.80 -6.23
CA LEU A 230 8.99 -2.53 -5.49
C LEU A 230 10.13 -2.09 -6.44
N GLU A 231 10.26 -2.73 -7.60
CA GLU A 231 11.21 -2.31 -8.63
C GLU A 231 10.92 -0.89 -9.10
N ALA A 232 9.67 -0.57 -9.47
CA ALA A 232 9.27 0.75 -9.90
C ALA A 232 9.45 1.80 -8.79
N ALA A 233 9.15 1.47 -7.53
CA ALA A 233 9.40 2.35 -6.39
C ALA A 233 10.89 2.62 -6.16
N ALA A 234 11.76 1.62 -6.40
CA ALA A 234 13.21 1.81 -6.33
C ALA A 234 13.72 2.76 -7.42
N GLU A 235 13.20 2.63 -8.64
CA GLU A 235 13.58 3.45 -9.81
C GLU A 235 12.91 4.83 -9.84
N ALA A 236 11.88 5.05 -9.02
CA ALA A 236 11.14 6.30 -9.01
C ALA A 236 12.03 7.51 -8.71
N ASP A 237 11.92 8.52 -9.55
CA ASP A 237 12.61 9.80 -9.44
C ASP A 237 11.66 10.97 -9.15
N THR A 238 10.37 10.79 -9.41
CA THR A 238 9.32 11.77 -9.23
C THR A 238 8.24 11.24 -8.30
N ILE A 239 7.79 12.06 -7.36
CA ILE A 239 6.70 11.75 -6.46
C ILE A 239 5.65 12.86 -6.51
N VAL A 240 4.37 12.46 -6.62
CA VAL A 240 3.23 13.37 -6.66
C VAL A 240 2.36 13.08 -5.45
N PHE A 241 2.16 14.08 -4.62
CA PHE A 241 1.26 14.03 -3.48
C PHE A 241 -0.06 14.71 -3.80
N ASP A 242 -1.18 14.03 -3.54
CA ASP A 242 -2.39 14.76 -3.25
C ASP A 242 -2.24 15.50 -1.91
N LYS A 243 -2.84 16.67 -1.77
CA LYS A 243 -2.79 17.41 -0.50
C LYS A 243 -3.69 16.76 0.54
N THR A 244 -4.97 16.65 0.21
CA THR A 244 -6.05 16.35 1.16
C THR A 244 -6.03 14.87 1.54
N GLY A 245 -5.98 14.57 2.86
CA GLY A 245 -5.91 13.17 3.33
C GLY A 245 -4.56 12.50 3.17
N THR A 246 -3.63 13.12 2.44
CA THR A 246 -2.26 12.64 2.22
C THR A 246 -1.26 13.46 3.02
N LEU A 247 -0.98 14.70 2.60
CA LEU A 247 -0.12 15.62 3.36
C LEU A 247 -0.85 16.21 4.58
N THR A 248 -2.17 16.19 4.57
CA THR A 248 -3.04 16.62 5.66
C THR A 248 -3.75 15.43 6.32
N LYS A 249 -4.38 15.68 7.48
CA LYS A 249 -5.07 14.63 8.26
C LYS A 249 -6.49 14.34 7.78
N ALA A 250 -6.99 15.02 6.72
CA ALA A 250 -8.39 14.99 6.27
C ALA A 250 -9.40 15.24 7.42
N LYS A 251 -9.02 16.06 8.39
CA LYS A 251 -9.84 16.45 9.54
C LYS A 251 -9.94 17.97 9.59
N PRO A 252 -10.65 18.58 8.63
CA PRO A 252 -10.79 20.03 8.60
C PRO A 252 -11.40 20.52 9.90
N THR A 253 -10.86 21.62 10.42
CA THR A 253 -11.28 22.26 11.65
C THR A 253 -11.45 23.76 11.44
N VAL A 254 -12.49 24.34 12.04
CA VAL A 254 -12.66 25.80 12.06
C VAL A 254 -11.62 26.38 13.01
N VAL A 255 -10.77 27.25 12.48
CA VAL A 255 -9.72 27.93 13.25
C VAL A 255 -10.10 29.35 13.62
N ASP A 256 -10.90 30.04 12.78
CA ASP A 256 -11.37 31.38 13.05
C ASP A 256 -12.72 31.65 12.35
N VAL A 257 -13.49 32.58 12.91
CA VAL A 257 -14.73 33.11 12.32
C VAL A 257 -14.64 34.63 12.31
N VAL A 258 -14.38 35.17 11.13
CA VAL A 258 -14.18 36.62 10.96
C VAL A 258 -15.51 37.29 10.62
N SER A 259 -16.06 38.07 11.56
CA SER A 259 -17.32 38.83 11.36
C SER A 259 -17.10 40.07 10.51
N PHE A 260 -18.03 40.33 9.57
CA PHE A 260 -18.05 41.49 8.69
C PHE A 260 -19.25 42.39 8.90
N ASN A 261 -20.28 41.95 9.65
CA ASN A 261 -21.49 42.71 9.95
C ASN A 261 -21.53 43.24 11.41
N GLY A 262 -20.51 42.91 12.22
CA GLY A 262 -20.39 43.28 13.61
C GLY A 262 -21.17 42.40 14.60
N GLU A 263 -21.77 41.30 14.11
CA GLU A 263 -22.39 40.29 14.97
C GLU A 263 -21.33 39.43 15.64
N ASP A 264 -21.74 38.75 16.72
CA ASP A 264 -20.85 37.83 17.46
C ASP A 264 -20.40 36.67 16.56
N PRO A 265 -19.09 36.40 16.47
CA PRO A 265 -18.57 35.25 15.72
C PRO A 265 -19.19 33.91 16.10
N ASP A 266 -19.58 33.72 17.38
CA ASP A 266 -20.21 32.48 17.84
C ASP A 266 -21.63 32.34 17.31
N GLU A 267 -22.38 33.46 17.21
CA GLU A 267 -23.71 33.48 16.60
C GLU A 267 -23.64 33.18 15.09
N LEU A 268 -22.67 33.79 14.39
CA LEU A 268 -22.46 33.51 12.95
C LEU A 268 -22.02 32.07 12.69
N LEU A 269 -21.21 31.49 13.58
CA LEU A 269 -20.86 30.07 13.53
C LEU A 269 -22.07 29.16 13.77
N ARG A 270 -22.97 29.54 14.70
CA ARG A 270 -24.21 28.82 14.97
C ARG A 270 -25.14 28.82 13.75
N ILE A 271 -25.30 29.98 13.10
CA ILE A 271 -26.07 30.10 11.86
C ILE A 271 -25.48 29.22 10.75
N ALA A 272 -24.16 29.28 10.56
CA ALA A 272 -23.47 28.48 9.56
C ALA A 272 -23.61 26.96 9.84
N ALA A 273 -23.52 26.55 11.10
CA ALA A 273 -23.70 25.15 11.49
C ALA A 273 -25.11 24.66 11.23
N CYS A 274 -26.14 25.50 11.50
CA CYS A 274 -27.52 25.20 11.21
C CYS A 274 -27.76 24.99 9.70
N MET A 275 -27.12 25.79 8.83
CA MET A 275 -27.21 25.63 7.37
C MET A 275 -26.52 24.38 6.87
N GLU A 276 -25.39 24.02 7.45
CA GLU A 276 -24.49 22.92 7.00
C GLU A 276 -24.86 21.56 7.61
N GLU A 277 -25.70 21.49 8.64
CA GLU A 277 -25.96 20.24 9.41
C GLU A 277 -26.49 19.09 8.56
N HIS A 278 -27.24 19.36 7.52
CA HIS A 278 -27.86 18.36 6.68
C HIS A 278 -26.95 17.89 5.52
N PHE A 279 -25.74 18.44 5.40
CA PHE A 279 -24.85 18.16 4.28
C PHE A 279 -23.60 17.39 4.74
N PRO A 280 -23.39 16.17 4.24
CA PRO A 280 -22.36 15.26 4.78
C PRO A 280 -20.94 15.48 4.22
N HIS A 281 -20.60 16.69 3.74
CA HIS A 281 -19.23 16.95 3.25
C HIS A 281 -18.28 17.41 4.38
N SER A 282 -16.98 17.31 4.16
CA SER A 282 -15.95 17.53 5.19
C SER A 282 -15.96 18.93 5.81
N MET A 283 -16.17 19.96 4.99
CA MET A 283 -16.26 21.35 5.44
C MET A 283 -17.49 21.58 6.34
N ALA A 284 -18.66 21.05 5.95
CA ALA A 284 -19.88 21.09 6.75
C ALA A 284 -19.66 20.43 8.13
N LYS A 285 -19.08 19.24 8.13
CA LYS A 285 -18.73 18.53 9.38
C LYS A 285 -17.81 19.37 10.27
N ALA A 286 -16.83 20.09 9.71
CA ALA A 286 -15.94 20.95 10.45
C ALA A 286 -16.69 22.09 11.15
N VAL A 287 -17.61 22.76 10.44
CA VAL A 287 -18.43 23.87 10.96
C VAL A 287 -19.36 23.36 12.07
N VAL A 288 -20.09 22.28 11.82
CA VAL A 288 -21.00 21.66 12.80
C VAL A 288 -20.26 21.19 14.05
N ASN A 289 -19.09 20.53 13.89
CA ASN A 289 -18.28 20.09 15.02
C ASN A 289 -17.72 21.27 15.83
N ALA A 290 -17.34 22.37 15.18
CA ALA A 290 -16.87 23.57 15.86
C ALA A 290 -17.99 24.19 16.72
N ALA A 291 -19.21 24.28 16.19
CA ALA A 291 -20.37 24.76 16.93
C ALA A 291 -20.69 23.84 18.13
N LYS A 292 -20.70 22.51 17.93
CA LYS A 292 -20.91 21.54 19.02
C LYS A 292 -19.84 21.64 20.11
N LYS A 293 -18.57 21.79 19.74
CA LYS A 293 -17.45 21.95 20.69
C LYS A 293 -17.60 23.19 21.56
N LYS A 294 -18.14 24.26 21.00
CA LYS A 294 -18.46 25.50 21.72
C LYS A 294 -19.82 25.46 22.44
N LYS A 295 -20.54 24.32 22.37
CA LYS A 295 -21.87 24.14 22.96
C LYS A 295 -22.91 25.17 22.46
N LEU A 296 -22.82 25.51 21.19
CA LEU A 296 -23.77 26.40 20.53
C LEU A 296 -24.95 25.54 20.05
N ASP A 297 -25.88 25.28 20.95
CA ASP A 297 -27.11 24.56 20.61
C ASP A 297 -27.99 25.45 19.73
N HIS A 298 -28.62 24.87 18.72
CA HIS A 298 -29.56 25.54 17.86
C HIS A 298 -30.83 24.68 17.70
N GLU A 299 -31.97 25.32 17.73
CA GLU A 299 -33.21 24.77 17.19
C GLU A 299 -33.18 24.99 15.66
N GLU A 300 -33.79 24.11 14.87
CA GLU A 300 -33.90 24.30 13.41
C GLU A 300 -34.53 25.66 13.10
N MET A 301 -33.71 26.60 12.58
CA MET A 301 -34.14 28.00 12.35
C MET A 301 -34.39 28.31 10.88
N HIS A 302 -34.15 27.33 10.00
CA HIS A 302 -34.30 27.53 8.56
C HIS A 302 -35.61 26.96 8.01
N SER A 303 -36.10 27.59 6.95
CA SER A 303 -37.12 27.05 6.07
C SER A 303 -36.49 26.05 5.09
N LYS A 304 -37.16 25.68 4.04
CA LYS A 304 -36.64 24.76 3.00
C LYS A 304 -35.24 25.19 2.52
N VAL A 305 -34.26 24.30 2.67
CA VAL A 305 -32.88 24.51 2.23
C VAL A 305 -32.76 24.13 0.76
N GLU A 306 -32.23 25.03 -0.08
CA GLU A 306 -31.87 24.73 -1.46
C GLU A 306 -30.38 24.51 -1.57
N TYR A 307 -29.99 23.27 -1.91
CA TYR A 307 -28.61 22.90 -2.16
C TYR A 307 -28.27 23.05 -3.63
N ILE A 308 -27.26 23.85 -3.92
CA ILE A 308 -26.70 24.01 -5.26
C ILE A 308 -25.43 23.20 -5.36
N VAL A 309 -25.51 22.09 -6.11
CA VAL A 309 -24.42 21.10 -6.22
C VAL A 309 -23.11 21.78 -6.58
N ALA A 310 -22.05 21.48 -5.79
CA ALA A 310 -20.68 21.98 -5.92
C ALA A 310 -20.47 23.50 -5.67
N HIS A 311 -21.49 24.27 -5.31
CA HIS A 311 -21.38 25.73 -5.14
C HIS A 311 -21.67 26.19 -3.71
N GLY A 312 -22.79 25.79 -3.12
CA GLY A 312 -23.15 26.21 -1.77
C GLY A 312 -24.61 25.97 -1.42
N ILE A 313 -25.05 26.61 -0.35
CA ILE A 313 -26.37 26.46 0.24
C ILE A 313 -27.07 27.84 0.28
N SER A 314 -28.32 27.88 -0.15
CA SER A 314 -29.21 29.04 -0.03
C SER A 314 -30.43 28.65 0.79
N THR A 315 -30.78 29.48 1.79
CA THR A 315 -31.96 29.27 2.63
C THR A 315 -32.48 30.58 3.17
N THR A 316 -33.59 30.52 3.92
CA THR A 316 -34.13 31.64 4.65
C THR A 316 -34.10 31.36 6.14
N ILE A 317 -33.40 32.20 6.90
CA ILE A 317 -33.28 32.13 8.36
C ILE A 317 -33.97 33.35 8.95
N GLU A 318 -34.95 33.16 9.83
CA GLU A 318 -35.73 34.24 10.46
C GLU A 318 -36.31 35.25 9.44
N GLY A 319 -36.69 34.76 8.26
CA GLY A 319 -37.24 35.61 7.20
C GLY A 319 -36.21 36.36 6.35
N LYS A 320 -34.91 36.18 6.61
CA LYS A 320 -33.79 36.77 5.84
C LYS A 320 -33.14 35.72 4.94
N LYS A 321 -32.85 36.08 3.69
CA LYS A 321 -32.11 35.21 2.80
C LYS A 321 -30.67 35.06 3.32
N ALA A 322 -30.24 33.82 3.57
CA ALA A 322 -28.89 33.47 3.97
C ALA A 322 -28.28 32.51 2.93
N VAL A 323 -27.03 32.74 2.58
CA VAL A 323 -26.25 31.88 1.65
C VAL A 323 -24.89 31.58 2.26
N ILE A 324 -24.45 30.33 2.09
CA ILE A 324 -23.14 29.89 2.55
C ILE A 324 -22.47 29.04 1.46
N GLY A 325 -21.18 29.26 1.19
CA GLY A 325 -20.49 28.52 0.15
C GLY A 325 -19.14 29.10 -0.23
N SER A 326 -18.68 28.73 -1.43
CA SER A 326 -17.44 29.22 -2.01
C SER A 326 -17.49 30.72 -2.35
N TRP A 327 -16.32 31.33 -2.59
CA TRP A 327 -16.23 32.72 -3.09
C TRP A 327 -17.07 32.93 -4.34
N HIS A 328 -16.90 32.05 -5.33
CA HIS A 328 -17.61 32.12 -6.60
C HIS A 328 -19.13 32.14 -6.38
N PHE A 329 -19.65 31.20 -5.59
CA PHE A 329 -21.07 31.11 -5.30
C PHE A 329 -21.60 32.36 -4.61
N VAL A 330 -20.96 32.82 -3.53
CA VAL A 330 -21.50 33.92 -2.71
C VAL A 330 -21.31 35.27 -3.39
N MET A 331 -20.17 35.53 -4.04
CA MET A 331 -19.84 36.84 -4.60
C MET A 331 -20.19 37.00 -6.08
N GLU A 332 -20.10 35.96 -6.88
CA GLU A 332 -20.31 36.02 -8.33
C GLU A 332 -21.73 35.58 -8.71
N ASP A 333 -22.21 34.44 -8.22
CA ASP A 333 -23.54 33.92 -8.54
C ASP A 333 -24.62 34.65 -7.79
N GLU A 334 -24.50 34.74 -6.45
CA GLU A 334 -25.47 35.41 -5.55
C GLU A 334 -25.24 36.92 -5.44
N LYS A 335 -24.16 37.45 -6.01
CA LYS A 335 -23.80 38.87 -6.09
C LYS A 335 -23.81 39.60 -4.75
N CYS A 336 -23.42 38.87 -3.70
CA CYS A 336 -23.27 39.46 -2.39
C CYS A 336 -22.11 40.48 -2.36
N VAL A 337 -22.18 41.46 -1.48
CA VAL A 337 -21.15 42.52 -1.40
C VAL A 337 -20.47 42.53 -0.04
N ILE A 338 -19.20 42.92 -0.02
CA ILE A 338 -18.48 43.20 1.23
C ILE A 338 -19.00 44.51 1.82
N PRO A 339 -19.33 44.56 3.11
CA PRO A 339 -19.78 45.80 3.76
C PRO A 339 -18.71 46.88 3.68
N LYS A 340 -19.14 48.13 3.40
CA LYS A 340 -18.23 49.28 3.27
C LYS A 340 -17.38 49.47 4.52
N GLY A 341 -16.07 49.64 4.32
CA GLY A 341 -15.07 49.80 5.38
C GLY A 341 -14.49 48.50 5.94
N MET A 342 -14.91 47.34 5.42
CA MET A 342 -14.40 46.02 5.82
C MET A 342 -13.43 45.42 4.79
N GLU A 343 -13.12 46.13 3.70
CA GLU A 343 -12.25 45.68 2.62
C GLU A 343 -10.84 45.30 3.15
N ASN A 344 -10.28 46.16 4.01
CA ASN A 344 -8.98 45.93 4.62
C ASN A 344 -8.96 44.66 5.51
N ARG A 345 -10.08 44.40 6.23
CA ARG A 345 -10.21 43.16 7.05
C ARG A 345 -10.31 41.93 6.17
N PHE A 346 -10.93 42.05 5.01
CA PHE A 346 -11.03 40.98 4.03
C PHE A 346 -9.66 40.63 3.41
N GLU A 347 -8.84 41.64 3.08
CA GLU A 347 -7.48 41.45 2.54
C GLU A 347 -6.51 40.78 3.53
N HIS A 348 -6.79 40.88 4.83
CA HIS A 348 -5.95 40.31 5.90
C HIS A 348 -6.49 38.98 6.45
N LEU A 349 -7.39 38.29 5.72
CA LEU A 349 -7.81 36.94 6.06
C LEU A 349 -6.61 35.96 6.04
N PRO A 350 -6.59 34.95 6.94
CA PRO A 350 -5.52 33.95 6.95
C PRO A 350 -5.35 33.27 5.60
N LEU A 351 -4.12 33.26 5.07
CA LEU A 351 -3.82 32.75 3.73
C LEU A 351 -3.79 31.22 3.66
N GLU A 352 -3.55 30.57 4.80
CA GLU A 352 -3.35 29.13 4.90
C GLU A 352 -4.66 28.34 5.02
N CYS A 353 -5.78 29.05 5.21
CA CYS A 353 -7.09 28.48 5.44
C CYS A 353 -7.93 28.45 4.15
N SER A 354 -8.75 27.43 4.02
CA SER A 354 -9.89 27.46 3.10
C SER A 354 -10.98 28.34 3.70
N HIS A 355 -11.60 29.17 2.87
CA HIS A 355 -12.60 30.13 3.31
C HIS A 355 -14.00 29.68 2.90
N LEU A 356 -14.91 29.62 3.87
CA LEU A 356 -16.33 29.43 3.66
C LEU A 356 -17.05 30.75 3.95
N TYR A 357 -17.74 31.29 2.96
CA TYR A 357 -18.36 32.62 3.00
C TYR A 357 -19.82 32.51 3.40
N LEU A 358 -20.20 33.21 4.47
CA LEU A 358 -21.59 33.33 4.90
C LEU A 358 -22.08 34.74 4.58
N ALA A 359 -23.15 34.90 3.80
CA ALA A 359 -23.78 36.19 3.54
C ALA A 359 -25.26 36.16 3.93
N ILE A 360 -25.73 37.26 4.47
CA ILE A 360 -27.12 37.48 4.91
C ILE A 360 -27.65 38.73 4.22
N GLU A 361 -28.82 38.63 3.60
CA GLU A 361 -29.47 39.74 2.84
C GLU A 361 -28.53 40.39 1.80
N GLY A 362 -27.72 39.54 1.08
CA GLY A 362 -26.84 40.01 0.03
C GLY A 362 -25.58 40.74 0.52
N LYS A 363 -25.25 40.67 1.81
CA LYS A 363 -24.03 41.24 2.40
C LYS A 363 -23.22 40.15 3.09
N LEU A 364 -21.89 40.15 2.91
CA LEU A 364 -21.01 39.28 3.63
C LEU A 364 -21.15 39.50 5.15
N ALA A 365 -21.57 38.47 5.86
CA ALA A 365 -21.74 38.50 7.31
C ALA A 365 -20.52 37.91 8.03
N ALA A 366 -20.00 36.79 7.55
CA ALA A 366 -18.79 36.16 8.09
C ALA A 366 -17.97 35.42 7.03
N VAL A 367 -16.70 35.26 7.32
CA VAL A 367 -15.81 34.29 6.67
C VAL A 367 -15.36 33.29 7.72
N ILE A 368 -15.69 32.03 7.50
CA ILE A 368 -15.30 30.91 8.36
C ILE A 368 -14.01 30.35 7.79
N CYS A 369 -12.92 30.47 8.55
CA CYS A 369 -11.62 29.97 8.19
C CYS A 369 -11.49 28.51 8.64
N VAL A 370 -11.36 27.60 7.68
CA VAL A 370 -11.25 26.18 7.91
C VAL A 370 -9.84 25.73 7.48
N GLU A 371 -9.13 25.12 8.39
CA GLU A 371 -7.83 24.54 8.12
C GLU A 371 -7.93 23.01 8.16
N ASP A 372 -7.36 22.35 7.17
CA ASP A 372 -7.06 20.93 7.23
C ASP A 372 -5.61 20.78 7.66
N PRO A 373 -5.34 20.39 8.93
CA PRO A 373 -4.00 20.45 9.50
C PRO A 373 -3.05 19.55 8.75
N LEU A 374 -1.89 20.12 8.37
CA LEU A 374 -0.77 19.34 7.84
C LEU A 374 -0.34 18.30 8.87
N ARG A 375 0.08 17.14 8.37
CA ARG A 375 0.78 16.14 9.19
C ARG A 375 2.09 16.73 9.69
N GLU A 376 2.41 16.50 10.96
CA GLU A 376 3.60 17.07 11.60
C GLU A 376 4.89 16.62 10.90
N GLU A 377 4.89 15.38 10.41
CA GLU A 377 6.00 14.74 9.72
C GLU A 377 6.10 15.09 8.22
N ALA A 378 5.16 15.84 7.64
CA ALA A 378 5.09 16.03 6.18
C ALA A 378 6.37 16.64 5.59
N ALA A 379 6.91 17.70 6.21
CA ALA A 379 8.14 18.35 5.75
C ALA A 379 9.37 17.45 5.90
N ASP A 380 9.45 16.71 7.01
CA ASP A 380 10.54 15.77 7.26
C ASP A 380 10.50 14.59 6.28
N ALA A 381 9.32 14.04 6.02
CA ALA A 381 9.15 12.96 5.05
C ALA A 381 9.55 13.39 3.63
N VAL A 382 9.17 14.60 3.20
CA VAL A 382 9.58 15.15 1.89
C VAL A 382 11.10 15.30 1.81
N ARG A 383 11.74 15.83 2.86
CA ARG A 383 13.21 15.94 2.90
C ARG A 383 13.86 14.55 2.80
N GLU A 384 13.41 13.59 3.59
CA GLU A 384 13.97 12.23 3.58
C GLU A 384 13.74 11.49 2.26
N LEU A 385 12.63 11.74 1.56
CA LEU A 385 12.39 11.20 0.22
C LEU A 385 13.41 11.75 -0.79
N LYS A 386 13.74 13.04 -0.72
CA LYS A 386 14.81 13.65 -1.54
C LYS A 386 16.18 13.02 -1.23
N GLU A 387 16.49 12.79 0.04
CA GLU A 387 17.71 12.07 0.46
C GLU A 387 17.72 10.62 -0.02
N ALA A 388 16.56 9.98 -0.13
CA ALA A 388 16.41 8.61 -0.64
C ALA A 388 16.45 8.52 -2.18
N GLY A 389 16.65 9.64 -2.89
CA GLY A 389 16.87 9.68 -4.34
C GLY A 389 15.68 10.14 -5.19
N ILE A 390 14.64 10.70 -4.59
CA ILE A 390 13.58 11.42 -5.30
C ILE A 390 14.13 12.79 -5.72
N THR A 391 14.09 13.07 -7.01
CA THR A 391 14.62 14.32 -7.58
C THR A 391 13.57 15.42 -7.74
N LYS A 392 12.29 15.02 -7.82
CA LYS A 392 11.16 15.94 -8.02
C LYS A 392 10.00 15.55 -7.11
N VAL A 393 9.58 16.47 -6.25
CA VAL A 393 8.41 16.31 -5.37
C VAL A 393 7.36 17.33 -5.78
N VAL A 394 6.17 16.85 -6.13
CA VAL A 394 5.06 17.67 -6.63
C VAL A 394 3.88 17.54 -5.67
N MET A 395 3.20 18.65 -5.40
CA MET A 395 1.92 18.66 -4.68
C MET A 395 0.79 19.08 -5.63
N MET A 396 -0.32 18.34 -5.58
CA MET A 396 -1.54 18.69 -6.31
C MET A 396 -2.69 18.90 -5.34
N THR A 397 -3.50 19.93 -5.60
CA THR A 397 -4.64 20.29 -4.75
C THR A 397 -5.75 20.97 -5.55
N GLY A 398 -7.00 20.80 -5.12
CA GLY A 398 -8.15 21.59 -5.59
C GLY A 398 -8.25 22.97 -4.93
N ASP A 399 -7.36 23.31 -3.99
CA ASP A 399 -7.37 24.61 -3.32
C ASP A 399 -6.91 25.74 -4.24
N SER A 400 -7.19 26.98 -3.77
CA SER A 400 -6.74 28.21 -4.44
C SER A 400 -5.21 28.33 -4.44
N GLU A 401 -4.66 29.08 -5.41
CA GLU A 401 -3.24 29.38 -5.57
C GLU A 401 -2.59 29.87 -4.25
N ARG A 402 -3.28 30.74 -3.50
CA ARG A 402 -2.75 31.32 -2.25
C ARG A 402 -2.51 30.26 -1.19
N THR A 403 -3.48 29.36 -0.99
CA THR A 403 -3.40 28.25 -0.02
C THR A 403 -2.36 27.23 -0.44
N ALA A 404 -2.34 26.86 -1.74
CA ALA A 404 -1.40 25.91 -2.29
C ALA A 404 0.05 26.38 -2.14
N ALA A 405 0.34 27.65 -2.47
CA ALA A 405 1.68 28.23 -2.34
C ALA A 405 2.19 28.24 -0.90
N ALA A 406 1.34 28.59 0.07
CA ALA A 406 1.70 28.62 1.48
C ALA A 406 2.06 27.21 2.00
N ILE A 407 1.26 26.21 1.65
CA ILE A 407 1.49 24.81 2.04
C ILE A 407 2.71 24.23 1.35
N ALA A 408 2.88 24.45 0.04
CA ALA A 408 4.03 24.01 -0.73
C ALA A 408 5.36 24.49 -0.14
N LYS A 409 5.41 25.76 0.25
CA LYS A 409 6.58 26.36 0.92
C LYS A 409 6.85 25.72 2.29
N ARG A 410 5.80 25.44 3.07
CA ARG A 410 5.90 24.84 4.41
C ARG A 410 6.37 23.40 4.36
N VAL A 411 5.88 22.62 3.38
CA VAL A 411 6.24 21.21 3.20
C VAL A 411 7.57 21.05 2.47
N GLY A 412 7.97 22.02 1.65
CA GLY A 412 9.23 22.00 0.90
C GLY A 412 9.18 21.17 -0.38
N VAL A 413 8.03 21.12 -1.06
CA VAL A 413 7.88 20.50 -2.38
C VAL A 413 8.55 21.37 -3.45
N ASP A 414 8.90 20.78 -4.60
CA ASP A 414 9.60 21.47 -5.69
C ASP A 414 8.63 22.20 -6.61
N GLU A 415 7.47 21.60 -6.86
CA GLU A 415 6.39 22.15 -7.68
C GLU A 415 5.05 21.94 -6.99
N TYR A 416 4.09 22.80 -7.27
CA TYR A 416 2.71 22.62 -6.86
C TYR A 416 1.74 23.05 -7.95
N TYR A 417 0.57 22.40 -7.97
CA TYR A 417 -0.53 22.72 -8.88
C TYR A 417 -1.79 22.90 -8.04
N CYS A 418 -2.46 24.03 -8.25
CA CYS A 418 -3.69 24.44 -7.58
C CYS A 418 -4.90 24.28 -8.51
N GLU A 419 -6.10 24.27 -7.94
CA GLU A 419 -7.38 24.18 -8.68
C GLU A 419 -7.44 22.98 -9.64
N VAL A 420 -6.75 21.88 -9.28
CA VAL A 420 -6.58 20.69 -10.13
C VAL A 420 -7.79 19.78 -10.02
N LEU A 421 -8.34 19.39 -11.16
CA LEU A 421 -9.39 18.37 -11.25
C LEU A 421 -8.78 16.95 -11.24
N PRO A 422 -9.56 15.91 -10.88
CA PRO A 422 -9.07 14.53 -10.88
C PRO A 422 -8.45 14.07 -12.21
N GLU A 423 -9.00 14.51 -13.33
CA GLU A 423 -8.52 14.20 -14.69
C GLU A 423 -7.16 14.84 -14.99
N ASP A 424 -6.93 16.06 -14.48
CA ASP A 424 -5.68 16.78 -14.66
C ASP A 424 -4.52 16.08 -13.93
N LYS A 425 -4.80 15.48 -12.75
CA LYS A 425 -3.81 14.70 -12.00
C LYS A 425 -3.31 13.51 -12.81
N ALA A 426 -4.23 12.75 -13.44
CA ALA A 426 -3.87 11.63 -14.29
C ALA A 426 -3.08 12.07 -15.53
N SER A 427 -3.52 13.14 -16.19
CA SER A 427 -2.86 13.70 -17.37
C SER A 427 -1.43 14.17 -17.06
N PHE A 428 -1.22 14.76 -15.88
CA PHE A 428 0.12 15.15 -15.42
C PHE A 428 1.03 13.91 -15.23
N VAL A 429 0.53 12.89 -14.55
CA VAL A 429 1.27 11.64 -14.31
C VAL A 429 1.66 10.98 -15.64
N GLU A 430 0.75 10.92 -16.60
CA GLU A 430 1.01 10.37 -17.93
C GLU A 430 2.08 11.15 -18.68
N LYS A 431 2.00 12.48 -18.64
CA LYS A 431 3.01 13.37 -19.26
C LYS A 431 4.39 13.18 -18.66
N GLU A 432 4.52 13.09 -17.34
CA GLU A 432 5.82 12.83 -16.69
C GLU A 432 6.38 11.45 -17.10
N LYS A 433 5.51 10.43 -17.24
CA LYS A 433 5.92 9.11 -17.74
C LYS A 433 6.38 9.14 -19.20
N GLU A 434 5.71 9.91 -20.06
CA GLU A 434 6.12 10.11 -21.46
C GLU A 434 7.50 10.80 -21.56
N LEU A 435 7.82 11.67 -20.61
CA LEU A 435 9.15 12.28 -20.47
C LEU A 435 10.23 11.31 -19.98
N GLY A 436 9.83 10.08 -19.62
CA GLY A 436 10.74 9.03 -19.16
C GLY A 436 10.89 8.94 -17.63
N HIS A 437 10.18 9.75 -16.87
CA HIS A 437 10.20 9.71 -15.41
C HIS A 437 9.44 8.48 -14.85
N LYS A 438 9.90 7.98 -13.72
CA LYS A 438 9.20 6.97 -12.93
C LYS A 438 8.45 7.66 -11.79
N VAL A 439 7.14 7.68 -11.90
CA VAL A 439 6.27 8.47 -11.02
C VAL A 439 5.63 7.59 -9.96
N ILE A 440 5.77 7.98 -8.69
CA ILE A 440 4.94 7.53 -7.58
C ILE A 440 3.81 8.55 -7.41
N MET A 441 2.56 8.10 -7.45
CA MET A 441 1.39 8.91 -7.08
C MET A 441 0.87 8.46 -5.72
N ILE A 442 0.62 9.42 -4.83
CA ILE A 442 0.09 9.16 -3.49
C ILE A 442 -1.21 9.93 -3.30
N GLY A 443 -2.25 9.20 -2.92
CA GLY A 443 -3.57 9.76 -2.69
C GLY A 443 -4.34 8.97 -1.62
N ASP A 444 -5.48 9.53 -1.19
CA ASP A 444 -6.32 8.94 -0.14
C ASP A 444 -7.61 8.33 -0.69
N GLY A 445 -8.00 8.65 -1.92
CA GLY A 445 -9.36 8.46 -2.26
C GLY A 445 -9.79 8.15 -3.68
N ILE A 446 -11.09 8.27 -3.81
CA ILE A 446 -11.84 7.99 -5.04
C ILE A 446 -11.42 8.98 -6.14
N ASN A 447 -11.11 10.22 -5.77
CA ASN A 447 -10.74 11.28 -6.69
C ASN A 447 -9.38 11.06 -7.37
N ASP A 448 -8.50 10.27 -6.74
CA ASP A 448 -7.15 10.01 -7.22
C ASP A 448 -7.03 8.68 -7.97
N SER A 449 -8.11 7.90 -8.07
CA SER A 449 -8.10 6.54 -8.63
C SER A 449 -7.50 6.46 -10.04
N LEU A 450 -7.82 7.43 -10.90
CA LEU A 450 -7.25 7.55 -12.25
C LEU A 450 -5.75 7.82 -12.19
N ALA A 451 -5.31 8.78 -11.39
CA ALA A 451 -3.91 9.14 -11.26
C ALA A 451 -3.09 8.01 -10.61
N LEU A 452 -3.64 7.32 -9.60
CA LEU A 452 -3.03 6.15 -8.97
C LEU A 452 -2.81 5.02 -9.97
N SER A 453 -3.80 4.72 -10.82
CA SER A 453 -3.70 3.67 -11.84
C SER A 453 -2.76 4.04 -12.98
N SER A 454 -2.65 5.32 -13.34
CA SER A 454 -1.76 5.83 -14.40
C SER A 454 -0.29 5.89 -13.96
N ALA A 455 -0.01 5.92 -12.66
CA ALA A 455 1.34 6.04 -12.12
C ALA A 455 2.22 4.80 -12.38
N SER A 456 3.54 4.92 -12.21
CA SER A 456 4.43 3.77 -12.17
C SER A 456 4.21 2.95 -10.90
N VAL A 457 3.87 3.63 -9.80
CA VAL A 457 3.39 3.05 -8.54
C VAL A 457 2.32 3.96 -7.96
N GLY A 458 1.11 3.46 -7.82
CA GLY A 458 0.03 4.12 -7.09
C GLY A 458 0.03 3.70 -5.62
N ILE A 459 0.10 4.65 -4.71
CA ILE A 459 0.11 4.41 -3.26
C ILE A 459 -1.14 5.00 -2.63
N ALA A 460 -1.94 4.17 -1.96
CA ALA A 460 -3.04 4.63 -1.12
C ALA A 460 -2.64 4.66 0.35
N ILE A 461 -2.94 5.77 1.05
CA ILE A 461 -2.76 5.89 2.49
C ILE A 461 -4.03 5.46 3.23
N SER A 462 -3.87 4.91 4.42
CA SER A 462 -4.75 4.05 5.20
C SER A 462 -6.20 4.47 5.45
N ASP A 463 -6.49 5.74 5.55
CA ASP A 463 -7.86 6.21 5.80
C ASP A 463 -8.66 6.39 4.49
N GLY A 464 -8.06 6.04 3.35
CA GLY A 464 -8.68 6.11 2.04
C GLY A 464 -9.82 5.11 1.85
N ALA A 465 -10.73 5.46 0.95
CA ALA A 465 -11.86 4.62 0.57
C ALA A 465 -11.42 3.21 0.15
N ALA A 466 -12.26 2.21 0.42
CA ALA A 466 -11.99 0.81 0.05
C ALA A 466 -11.61 0.67 -1.44
N ILE A 467 -12.19 1.49 -2.31
CA ILE A 467 -11.90 1.54 -3.75
C ILE A 467 -10.46 1.98 -4.03
N ALA A 468 -9.93 2.98 -3.31
CA ALA A 468 -8.54 3.42 -3.50
C ALA A 468 -7.54 2.30 -3.15
N ARG A 469 -7.82 1.54 -2.10
CA ARG A 469 -7.02 0.37 -1.71
C ARG A 469 -7.07 -0.76 -2.75
N GLU A 470 -8.21 -0.92 -3.42
CA GLU A 470 -8.35 -1.93 -4.47
C GLU A 470 -7.59 -1.54 -5.74
N ILE A 471 -7.55 -0.26 -6.09
CA ILE A 471 -6.89 0.25 -7.29
C ILE A 471 -5.39 0.44 -7.09
N ALA A 472 -4.95 0.91 -5.92
CA ALA A 472 -3.56 1.20 -5.63
C ALA A 472 -2.68 -0.06 -5.67
N ASP A 473 -1.47 0.08 -6.15
CA ASP A 473 -0.44 -0.96 -6.22
C ASP A 473 0.18 -1.25 -4.86
N VAL A 474 0.23 -0.24 -4.01
CA VAL A 474 0.74 -0.28 -2.65
C VAL A 474 -0.26 0.41 -1.72
N THR A 475 -0.52 -0.20 -0.57
CA THR A 475 -1.35 0.40 0.47
C THR A 475 -0.54 0.55 1.75
N ILE A 476 -0.55 1.75 2.31
CA ILE A 476 0.10 2.07 3.59
C ILE A 476 -0.99 2.22 4.64
N SER A 477 -1.08 1.27 5.57
CA SER A 477 -2.08 1.26 6.65
C SER A 477 -1.62 1.99 7.92
N ALA A 478 -0.49 2.67 7.88
CA ALA A 478 0.01 3.50 8.96
C ALA A 478 -0.41 4.96 8.77
N ASP A 479 -0.76 5.63 9.85
CA ASP A 479 -1.04 7.08 9.85
C ASP A 479 0.27 7.88 9.95
N ASN A 480 1.26 7.54 9.09
CA ASN A 480 2.60 8.14 9.11
C ASN A 480 3.23 8.16 7.71
N LEU A 481 3.60 9.34 7.23
CA LEU A 481 4.26 9.52 5.93
C LEU A 481 5.69 8.94 5.85
N HIS A 482 6.36 8.71 6.98
CA HIS A 482 7.69 8.07 6.96
C HIS A 482 7.66 6.65 6.40
N GLU A 483 6.50 5.98 6.36
CA GLU A 483 6.39 4.66 5.74
C GLU A 483 6.57 4.71 4.22
N ILE A 484 6.32 5.86 3.57
CA ILE A 484 6.65 6.07 2.16
C ILE A 484 8.17 6.07 1.97
N VAL A 485 8.89 6.73 2.89
CA VAL A 485 10.37 6.74 2.90
C VAL A 485 10.91 5.33 3.13
N THR A 486 10.28 4.60 4.08
CA THR A 486 10.60 3.20 4.37
C THR A 486 10.41 2.33 3.13
N LEU A 487 9.29 2.47 2.41
CA LEU A 487 9.05 1.78 1.14
C LEU A 487 10.16 2.07 0.11
N LYS A 488 10.50 3.34 -0.09
CA LYS A 488 11.56 3.76 -1.04
C LYS A 488 12.92 3.15 -0.69
N ARG A 489 13.32 3.23 0.59
CA ARG A 489 14.59 2.67 1.10
C ARG A 489 14.62 1.15 0.98
N LEU A 490 13.54 0.47 1.36
CA LEU A 490 13.39 -0.98 1.27
C LEU A 490 13.46 -1.46 -0.19
N SER A 491 12.74 -0.78 -1.09
CA SER A 491 12.77 -1.06 -2.53
C SER A 491 14.17 -0.90 -3.11
N THR A 492 14.87 0.18 -2.77
CA THR A 492 16.25 0.41 -3.20
C THR A 492 17.22 -0.65 -2.65
N ALA A 493 17.05 -1.06 -1.38
CA ALA A 493 17.84 -2.10 -0.76
C ALA A 493 17.60 -3.48 -1.43
N LEU A 494 16.34 -3.78 -1.78
CA LEU A 494 15.98 -4.98 -2.53
C LEU A 494 16.72 -5.03 -3.87
N MET A 495 16.67 -3.94 -4.65
CA MET A 495 17.33 -3.89 -5.96
C MET A 495 18.85 -4.07 -5.85
N LYS A 496 19.46 -3.45 -4.83
CA LYS A 496 20.88 -3.66 -4.53
C LYS A 496 21.19 -5.12 -4.15
N ARG A 497 20.31 -5.76 -3.36
CA ARG A 497 20.41 -7.18 -2.98
C ARG A 497 20.36 -8.08 -4.22
N ILE A 498 19.36 -7.86 -5.09
CA ILE A 498 19.19 -8.61 -6.35
C ILE A 498 20.44 -8.49 -7.23
N HIS A 499 20.96 -7.29 -7.44
CA HIS A 499 22.18 -7.07 -8.22
C HIS A 499 23.42 -7.74 -7.61
N ASN A 500 23.55 -7.71 -6.29
CA ASN A 500 24.65 -8.38 -5.59
C ASN A 500 24.54 -9.91 -5.68
N ASN A 501 23.33 -10.45 -5.53
CA ASN A 501 23.09 -11.89 -5.71
C ASN A 501 23.46 -12.32 -7.13
N TYR A 502 23.02 -11.56 -8.14
CA TYR A 502 23.35 -11.81 -9.54
C TYR A 502 24.86 -11.85 -9.78
N ARG A 503 25.62 -10.84 -9.30
CA ARG A 503 27.08 -10.79 -9.41
C ARG A 503 27.75 -11.96 -8.71
N THR A 504 27.26 -12.34 -7.53
CA THR A 504 27.79 -13.46 -6.73
C THR A 504 27.56 -14.78 -7.44
N ILE A 505 26.35 -15.02 -7.98
CA ILE A 505 26.03 -16.25 -8.74
C ILE A 505 26.93 -16.37 -9.96
N ILE A 506 27.07 -15.32 -10.76
CA ILE A 506 27.94 -15.33 -11.94
C ILE A 506 29.40 -15.58 -11.54
N GLY A 507 29.89 -14.93 -10.49
CA GLY A 507 31.27 -15.08 -10.03
C GLY A 507 31.59 -16.49 -9.55
N ILE A 508 30.73 -17.06 -8.68
CA ILE A 508 30.92 -18.42 -8.16
C ILE A 508 30.84 -19.44 -9.29
N ASN A 509 29.77 -19.39 -10.09
CA ASN A 509 29.53 -20.35 -11.16
C ASN A 509 30.64 -20.28 -12.23
N GLY A 510 31.07 -19.09 -12.64
CA GLY A 510 32.20 -18.91 -13.54
C GLY A 510 33.52 -19.48 -12.99
N GLY A 511 33.75 -19.26 -11.69
CA GLY A 511 34.90 -19.86 -10.99
C GLY A 511 34.85 -21.38 -10.95
N LEU A 512 33.69 -21.98 -10.64
CA LEU A 512 33.53 -23.44 -10.62
C LEU A 512 33.73 -24.05 -12.00
N ILE A 513 33.22 -23.44 -13.07
CA ILE A 513 33.45 -23.88 -14.45
C ILE A 513 34.95 -23.83 -14.78
N ALA A 514 35.63 -22.74 -14.48
CA ALA A 514 37.05 -22.58 -14.74
C ALA A 514 37.88 -23.65 -14.02
N LEU A 515 37.61 -23.90 -12.74
CA LEU A 515 38.29 -24.92 -11.94
C LEU A 515 37.99 -26.35 -12.43
N GLY A 516 36.78 -26.62 -12.89
CA GLY A 516 36.36 -27.90 -13.44
C GLY A 516 37.01 -28.20 -14.81
N VAL A 517 37.01 -27.21 -15.72
CA VAL A 517 37.63 -27.35 -17.06
C VAL A 517 39.15 -27.55 -16.96
N THR A 518 39.81 -26.88 -16.02
CA THR A 518 41.26 -27.11 -15.76
C THR A 518 41.51 -28.44 -15.10
N GLY A 519 40.49 -29.10 -14.52
CA GLY A 519 40.61 -30.39 -13.85
C GLY A 519 41.11 -30.32 -12.41
N ILE A 520 41.09 -29.12 -11.81
CA ILE A 520 41.47 -28.91 -10.40
C ILE A 520 40.43 -29.51 -9.47
N ILE A 521 39.13 -29.40 -9.82
CA ILE A 521 38.04 -30.00 -9.06
C ILE A 521 37.27 -31.04 -9.89
N MET A 522 36.71 -32.03 -9.22
CA MET A 522 35.87 -33.05 -9.86
C MET A 522 34.45 -32.49 -10.12
N PRO A 523 33.74 -33.00 -11.14
CA PRO A 523 32.35 -32.58 -11.41
C PRO A 523 31.41 -32.73 -10.22
N THR A 524 31.52 -33.79 -9.43
CA THR A 524 30.76 -34.04 -8.21
C THR A 524 31.01 -32.96 -7.15
N THR A 525 32.28 -32.58 -6.95
CA THR A 525 32.66 -31.50 -6.03
C THR A 525 32.12 -30.14 -6.53
N SER A 526 32.18 -29.91 -7.86
CA SER A 526 31.63 -28.70 -8.48
C SER A 526 30.14 -28.62 -8.27
N ALA A 527 29.38 -29.71 -8.49
CA ALA A 527 27.94 -29.76 -8.25
C ALA A 527 27.58 -29.53 -6.78
N LEU A 528 28.33 -30.14 -5.84
CA LEU A 528 28.12 -29.93 -4.41
C LEU A 528 28.31 -28.45 -4.02
N LEU A 529 29.41 -27.83 -4.45
CA LEU A 529 29.73 -26.43 -4.18
C LEU A 529 28.71 -25.49 -4.83
N HIS A 530 28.22 -25.80 -6.03
CA HIS A 530 27.16 -25.08 -6.71
C HIS A 530 25.88 -25.11 -5.88
N ASN A 531 25.39 -26.28 -5.48
CA ASN A 531 24.17 -26.43 -4.66
C ASN A 531 24.31 -25.74 -3.30
N MET A 532 25.47 -25.85 -2.65
CA MET A 532 25.75 -25.13 -1.40
C MET A 532 25.74 -23.61 -1.59
N SER A 533 26.30 -23.11 -2.69
CA SER A 533 26.27 -21.67 -2.99
C SER A 533 24.87 -21.18 -3.26
N THR A 534 24.06 -21.91 -4.02
CA THR A 534 22.66 -21.60 -4.30
C THR A 534 21.85 -21.54 -3.01
N LEU A 535 21.95 -22.54 -2.14
CA LEU A 535 21.29 -22.57 -0.85
C LEU A 535 21.73 -21.39 0.04
N THR A 536 23.03 -21.11 0.09
CA THR A 536 23.57 -20.00 0.90
C THR A 536 23.04 -18.64 0.43
N ILE A 537 23.01 -18.42 -0.89
CA ILE A 537 22.48 -17.18 -1.48
C ILE A 537 20.97 -17.07 -1.21
N SER A 538 20.22 -18.17 -1.35
CA SER A 538 18.78 -18.20 -1.08
C SER A 538 18.46 -17.92 0.39
N LEU A 539 19.17 -18.56 1.33
CA LEU A 539 19.01 -18.28 2.77
C LEU A 539 19.39 -16.84 3.16
N ARG A 540 20.42 -16.28 2.51
CA ARG A 540 20.77 -14.87 2.69
C ARG A 540 19.70 -13.93 2.13
N SER A 541 18.99 -14.33 1.09
CA SER A 541 17.93 -13.58 0.46
C SER A 541 16.64 -13.53 1.30
N MET A 542 16.48 -14.47 2.25
CA MET A 542 15.35 -14.49 3.21
C MET A 542 15.50 -13.49 4.36
N ARG A 543 16.70 -12.96 4.57
CA ARG A 543 17.00 -11.95 5.60
C ARG A 543 17.03 -10.56 4.99
#